data_7fba24aa2c74cc73fdd0d42fdf58e9e2
#
_entry.id   7fba24aa2c74cc73fdd0d42fdf58e9e2
#
_cell.length_a   1.000
_cell.length_b   1.000
_cell.length_c   1.000
_cell.angle_alpha   90.00
_cell.angle_beta   90.00
_cell.angle_gamma   90.00
#
_symmetry.space_group_name_H-M   'P 1'
#
loop_
_entity.id
_entity.type
_entity.pdbx_description
1 polymer ?
#
loop_
_entity_poly.entity_id
_entity_poly.type
_entity_poly.pdbx_seq_one_letter_code
_entity_poly.pdbx_strand_id
1 'polypeptide(L)'
;MLNLKKCCFRDNELSDNFVGIRSINNDLQICFPLGFDISDDKNIRTDIKKLISVLLEYNKAIACENFLNNKNDIIRSNFPLTAYKNVIEYFLSHGYYAENKSYYENSAKGKINFSKTIKKNRPIIQNLNNKNSFIYTRFQVKKEMINENELITAINKYCVHEAFSKFGFVFSSFMPLKFKLPTDKNYCIYLLKNRLNNTFNDDKKILFQSMKNILLQDDNILDKTDFKFGTYNFYVVWERMIDRAFGIKNKEVYFPKTKWNLWRSNQNPDYLLQPDSIMLFGDKIYILDAKYYKYGISGVASDLPNSASIIKQIVYGEYAAKLETKKEIYNVFLMPFNRFNNPLKLSHIFENIGFANGEWRDNLKPYENIQGILIDTKFLMQNYNKKSNNLLKLLAKNVEETKI
;
A
#
# COMPACT_ATOMS: atom_id res chain seq x y z
N MET A 1 -9.71 23.68 12.38
CA MET A 1 -9.54 22.72 11.29
C MET A 1 -8.05 22.53 11.07
N LEU A 2 -7.55 21.27 11.06
CA LEU A 2 -6.12 21.01 10.86
C LEU A 2 -5.74 21.41 9.42
N ASN A 3 -4.76 22.29 9.27
CA ASN A 3 -4.23 22.64 7.95
C ASN A 3 -3.22 21.54 7.54
N LEU A 4 -3.70 20.57 6.78
CA LEU A 4 -2.90 19.39 6.39
C LEU A 4 -1.66 19.76 5.58
N LYS A 5 -1.72 20.83 4.79
CA LYS A 5 -0.57 21.28 3.98
C LYS A 5 0.60 21.72 4.84
N LYS A 6 0.34 22.36 5.99
CA LYS A 6 1.40 22.73 6.95
C LYS A 6 2.04 21.54 7.66
N CYS A 7 1.39 20.38 7.65
CA CYS A 7 1.90 19.14 8.22
C CYS A 7 2.68 18.30 7.21
N CYS A 8 2.76 18.72 5.94
CA CYS A 8 3.38 17.97 4.85
C CYS A 8 4.79 18.48 4.57
N PHE A 9 5.75 17.57 4.56
CA PHE A 9 7.18 17.82 4.33
C PHE A 9 7.69 16.88 3.23
N ARG A 10 8.74 17.27 2.54
CA ARG A 10 9.51 16.41 1.68
C ARG A 10 10.66 15.77 2.48
N ASP A 11 11.13 14.61 2.02
CA ASP A 11 12.22 13.84 2.63
C ASP A 11 13.49 14.71 2.92
N ASN A 12 13.79 15.67 2.04
CA ASN A 12 14.94 16.56 2.19
C ASN A 12 14.70 17.81 3.05
N GLU A 13 13.48 18.06 3.53
CA GLU A 13 13.13 19.25 4.34
C GLU A 13 13.32 19.01 5.84
N LEU A 14 13.32 17.74 6.27
CA LEU A 14 13.59 17.34 7.64
C LEU A 14 15.00 16.78 7.76
N SER A 15 15.58 16.85 8.94
CA SER A 15 16.95 16.39 9.21
C SER A 15 17.12 14.86 9.12
N ASP A 16 16.01 14.14 8.99
CA ASP A 16 16.00 12.68 8.85
C ASP A 16 15.36 12.25 7.52
N ASN A 17 15.75 11.08 7.01
CA ASN A 17 15.24 10.52 5.75
C ASN A 17 13.94 9.72 5.97
N PHE A 18 13.06 10.19 6.87
CA PHE A 18 11.81 9.51 7.14
C PHE A 18 10.75 9.81 6.07
N VAL A 19 10.15 8.78 5.51
CA VAL A 19 9.01 8.87 4.60
C VAL A 19 7.82 8.13 5.21
N GLY A 20 6.72 8.85 5.42
CA GLY A 20 5.53 8.30 6.09
C GLY A 20 4.75 9.33 6.88
N ILE A 21 4.00 8.86 7.87
CA ILE A 21 3.21 9.68 8.78
C ILE A 21 3.67 9.42 10.21
N ARG A 22 3.92 10.48 10.96
CA ARG A 22 4.27 10.40 12.38
C ARG A 22 3.65 11.55 13.16
N SER A 23 3.45 11.35 14.45
CA SER A 23 3.17 12.40 15.42
C SER A 23 4.34 12.45 16.40
N ILE A 24 4.85 13.64 16.66
CA ILE A 24 5.92 13.90 17.64
C ILE A 24 5.44 15.06 18.50
N ASN A 25 5.32 14.85 19.81
CA ASN A 25 4.80 15.88 20.76
C ASN A 25 3.46 16.48 20.33
N ASN A 26 2.53 15.66 19.85
CA ASN A 26 1.24 16.08 19.25
C ASN A 26 1.32 16.78 17.89
N ASP A 27 2.51 17.01 17.33
CA ASP A 27 2.64 17.61 16.01
C ASP A 27 2.62 16.54 14.92
N LEU A 28 1.63 16.60 14.05
CA LEU A 28 1.49 15.68 12.92
C LEU A 28 2.48 16.08 11.83
N GLN A 29 3.29 15.10 11.39
CA GLN A 29 4.20 15.24 10.26
C GLN A 29 3.91 14.17 9.21
N ILE A 30 3.72 14.61 7.97
CA ILE A 30 3.48 13.78 6.80
C ILE A 30 4.64 13.98 5.84
N CYS A 31 5.55 13.02 5.79
CA CYS A 31 6.80 13.12 5.04
C CYS A 31 6.66 12.39 3.71
N PHE A 32 6.69 13.13 2.62
CA PHE A 32 6.66 12.60 1.26
C PHE A 32 8.07 12.31 0.74
N PRO A 33 8.24 11.35 -0.19
CA PRO A 33 9.54 11.02 -0.75
C PRO A 33 10.13 12.14 -1.62
N LEU A 34 11.43 12.01 -1.91
CA LEU A 34 12.18 12.92 -2.79
C LEU A 34 11.42 13.15 -4.12
N GLY A 35 11.36 14.39 -4.55
CA GLY A 35 10.75 14.76 -5.81
C GLY A 35 9.22 14.64 -5.86
N PHE A 36 8.55 14.36 -4.74
CA PHE A 36 7.09 14.33 -4.73
C PHE A 36 6.50 15.73 -4.82
N ASP A 37 5.57 15.94 -5.76
CA ASP A 37 4.80 17.17 -5.89
C ASP A 37 3.61 17.15 -4.95
N ILE A 38 3.67 17.95 -3.87
CA ILE A 38 2.59 18.03 -2.87
C ILE A 38 1.46 18.90 -3.41
N SER A 39 0.28 18.31 -3.57
CA SER A 39 -0.91 18.99 -4.07
C SER A 39 -1.41 20.13 -3.16
N ASP A 40 -2.30 20.95 -3.71
CA ASP A 40 -3.06 21.93 -2.95
C ASP A 40 -4.05 21.28 -1.97
N ASP A 41 -4.56 22.05 -1.01
CA ASP A 41 -5.42 21.61 0.09
C ASP A 41 -6.62 20.76 -0.36
N LYS A 42 -7.13 20.95 -1.58
CA LYS A 42 -8.25 20.15 -2.13
C LYS A 42 -7.84 18.71 -2.41
N ASN A 43 -6.62 18.48 -2.86
CA ASN A 43 -6.14 17.18 -3.35
C ASN A 43 -5.16 16.50 -2.40
N ILE A 44 -4.70 17.18 -1.35
CA ILE A 44 -3.67 16.70 -0.42
C ILE A 44 -4.04 15.36 0.22
N ARG A 45 -5.32 15.15 0.54
CA ARG A 45 -5.78 13.85 1.10
C ARG A 45 -5.58 12.70 0.13
N THR A 46 -5.71 12.95 -1.16
CA THR A 46 -5.45 11.94 -2.20
C THR A 46 -3.97 11.56 -2.24
N ASP A 47 -3.09 12.54 -2.12
CA ASP A 47 -1.64 12.31 -2.04
C ASP A 47 -1.27 11.51 -0.79
N ILE A 48 -1.82 11.88 0.38
CA ILE A 48 -1.60 11.16 1.64
C ILE A 48 -2.09 9.71 1.54
N LYS A 49 -3.30 9.48 1.00
CA LYS A 49 -3.82 8.12 0.77
C LYS A 49 -2.92 7.31 -0.14
N LYS A 50 -2.36 7.94 -1.16
CA LYS A 50 -1.43 7.26 -2.07
C LYS A 50 -0.12 6.89 -1.39
N LEU A 51 0.46 7.79 -0.61
CA LEU A 51 1.64 7.51 0.20
C LEU A 51 1.41 6.29 1.12
N ILE A 52 0.30 6.31 1.86
CA ILE A 52 -0.08 5.20 2.75
C ILE A 52 -0.24 3.90 1.97
N SER A 53 -0.91 3.95 0.82
CA SER A 53 -1.13 2.76 -0.02
C SER A 53 0.19 2.13 -0.47
N VAL A 54 1.16 2.93 -0.92
CA VAL A 54 2.49 2.48 -1.33
C VAL A 54 3.22 1.82 -0.16
N LEU A 55 3.22 2.46 1.00
CA LEU A 55 3.89 1.95 2.20
C LEU A 55 3.23 0.66 2.74
N LEU A 56 1.90 0.56 2.71
CA LEU A 56 1.19 -0.65 3.13
C LEU A 56 1.46 -1.83 2.19
N GLU A 57 1.55 -1.58 0.89
CA GLU A 57 1.83 -2.61 -0.10
C GLU A 57 3.26 -3.13 0.03
N TYR A 58 4.21 -2.24 0.29
CA TYR A 58 5.58 -2.59 0.61
C TYR A 58 5.67 -3.45 1.88
N ASN A 59 4.95 -3.10 2.95
CA ASN A 59 4.92 -3.90 4.19
C ASN A 59 4.40 -5.32 3.98
N LYS A 60 3.36 -5.49 3.18
CA LYS A 60 2.82 -6.82 2.84
C LYS A 60 3.86 -7.67 2.10
N ALA A 61 4.60 -7.07 1.19
CA ALA A 61 5.63 -7.76 0.43
C ALA A 61 6.79 -8.22 1.34
N ILE A 62 7.28 -7.36 2.25
CA ILE A 62 8.31 -7.74 3.23
C ILE A 62 7.82 -8.83 4.17
N ALA A 63 6.58 -8.76 4.66
CA ALA A 63 6.04 -9.81 5.52
C ALA A 63 6.04 -11.18 4.83
N CYS A 64 5.78 -11.23 3.52
CA CYS A 64 5.87 -12.45 2.74
C CYS A 64 7.33 -12.93 2.55
N GLU A 65 8.29 -12.02 2.35
CA GLU A 65 9.71 -12.38 2.15
C GLU A 65 10.43 -12.72 3.46
N ASN A 66 10.07 -12.10 4.58
CA ASN A 66 10.65 -12.40 5.90
C ASN A 66 10.24 -13.79 6.42
N PHE A 67 9.17 -14.39 5.89
CA PHE A 67 8.90 -15.83 6.09
C PHE A 67 9.98 -16.72 5.44
N LEU A 68 10.72 -16.21 4.47
CA LEU A 68 11.75 -16.93 3.71
C LEU A 68 13.19 -16.53 4.08
N ASN A 69 13.43 -15.29 4.53
CA ASN A 69 14.77 -14.77 4.80
C ASN A 69 14.77 -13.85 6.04
N ASN A 70 15.40 -14.25 7.11
CA ASN A 70 15.57 -13.53 8.40
C ASN A 70 16.27 -12.14 8.26
N LYS A 71 15.71 -11.17 7.55
CA LYS A 71 16.23 -9.80 7.48
C LYS A 71 15.27 -8.79 8.08
N ASN A 72 15.77 -8.04 9.06
CA ASN A 72 15.07 -7.11 9.95
C ASN A 72 14.88 -5.68 9.38
N ASP A 73 14.36 -5.51 8.18
CA ASP A 73 13.99 -4.18 7.65
C ASP A 73 12.48 -3.94 7.70
N ILE A 74 11.95 -4.01 8.90
CA ILE A 74 10.51 -3.82 9.14
C ILE A 74 10.23 -2.32 9.22
N ILE A 75 9.24 -1.84 8.45
CA ILE A 75 8.54 -0.60 8.78
C ILE A 75 7.98 -0.78 10.20
N ARG A 76 8.65 -0.21 11.19
CA ARG A 76 8.22 -0.28 12.59
C ARG A 76 6.97 0.58 12.74
N SER A 77 5.79 -0.03 12.65
CA SER A 77 4.57 0.64 13.04
C SER A 77 4.15 0.13 14.42
N ASN A 78 4.34 0.95 15.44
CA ASN A 78 3.69 0.74 16.75
C ASN A 78 2.17 0.99 16.67
N PHE A 79 1.64 1.17 15.46
CA PHE A 79 0.31 1.69 15.22
C PHE A 79 -0.43 0.78 14.22
N PRO A 80 -1.60 0.22 14.56
CA PRO A 80 -2.34 -0.69 13.68
C PRO A 80 -3.07 0.08 12.57
N LEU A 81 -2.33 0.80 11.73
CA LEU A 81 -2.86 1.68 10.70
C LEU A 81 -3.85 0.99 9.78
N THR A 82 -3.57 -0.26 9.38
CA THR A 82 -4.48 -1.05 8.55
C THR A 82 -5.83 -1.26 9.23
N ALA A 83 -5.83 -1.49 10.56
CA ALA A 83 -7.07 -1.67 11.31
C ALA A 83 -7.88 -0.38 11.38
N TYR A 84 -7.23 0.76 11.65
CA TYR A 84 -7.89 2.06 11.62
C TYR A 84 -8.47 2.38 10.24
N LYS A 85 -7.68 2.19 9.19
CA LYS A 85 -8.11 2.39 7.81
C LYS A 85 -9.37 1.56 7.48
N ASN A 86 -9.36 0.26 7.78
CA ASN A 86 -10.47 -0.62 7.48
C ASN A 86 -11.76 -0.23 8.20
N VAL A 87 -11.65 0.17 9.49
CA VAL A 87 -12.80 0.63 10.28
C VAL A 87 -13.39 1.92 9.71
N ILE A 88 -12.52 2.89 9.31
CA ILE A 88 -12.96 4.15 8.70
C ILE A 88 -13.63 3.88 7.34
N GLU A 89 -13.02 3.08 6.47
CA GLU A 89 -13.57 2.76 5.15
C GLU A 89 -14.91 2.03 5.25
N TYR A 90 -15.02 1.09 6.19
CA TYR A 90 -16.30 0.44 6.45
C TYR A 90 -17.37 1.44 6.88
N PHE A 91 -17.04 2.31 7.84
CA PHE A 91 -17.98 3.33 8.32
C PHE A 91 -18.42 4.31 7.22
N LEU A 92 -17.50 4.76 6.37
CA LEU A 92 -17.81 5.67 5.26
C LEU A 92 -18.69 5.04 4.18
N SER A 93 -18.62 3.71 4.01
CA SER A 93 -19.41 3.00 3.00
C SER A 93 -20.72 2.43 3.52
N HIS A 94 -20.81 2.04 4.80
CA HIS A 94 -21.97 1.31 5.37
C HIS A 94 -22.57 1.98 6.62
N GLY A 95 -21.94 3.00 7.20
CA GLY A 95 -22.29 3.53 8.50
C GLY A 95 -21.81 2.65 9.66
N TYR A 96 -22.39 2.83 10.83
CA TYR A 96 -22.10 1.97 11.98
C TYR A 96 -22.56 0.54 11.73
N TYR A 97 -21.72 -0.43 12.14
CA TYR A 97 -22.10 -1.83 12.09
C TYR A 97 -23.26 -2.10 13.06
N ALA A 98 -24.32 -2.71 12.56
CA ALA A 98 -25.43 -3.20 13.35
C ALA A 98 -25.88 -4.60 12.84
N GLU A 99 -26.37 -5.43 13.75
CA GLU A 99 -26.89 -6.76 13.41
C GLU A 99 -28.40 -6.71 13.20
N ASN A 100 -28.87 -7.43 12.19
CA ASN A 100 -30.28 -7.62 11.95
C ASN A 100 -30.80 -8.75 12.87
N LYS A 101 -31.77 -8.43 13.72
CA LYS A 101 -32.50 -9.41 14.52
C LYS A 101 -33.80 -9.76 13.83
N SER A 102 -33.97 -11.02 13.48
CA SER A 102 -35.25 -11.46 12.94
C SER A 102 -36.22 -11.83 14.08
N TYR A 103 -37.41 -11.31 14.00
CA TYR A 103 -38.51 -11.65 14.90
C TYR A 103 -39.76 -12.03 14.09
N TYR A 104 -40.74 -12.60 14.77
CA TYR A 104 -41.99 -13.01 14.15
C TYR A 104 -43.15 -12.28 14.81
N GLU A 105 -44.00 -11.68 14.00
CA GLU A 105 -45.21 -11.01 14.47
C GLU A 105 -46.42 -11.40 13.63
N ASN A 106 -47.60 -11.18 14.18
CA ASN A 106 -48.87 -11.33 13.42
C ASN A 106 -48.98 -10.16 12.43
N SER A 107 -48.93 -10.46 11.14
CA SER A 107 -49.04 -9.44 10.07
C SER A 107 -49.67 -10.07 8.82
N ALA A 108 -50.39 -9.22 8.09
CA ALA A 108 -50.91 -9.57 6.75
C ALA A 108 -49.89 -9.35 5.62
N LYS A 109 -48.78 -8.62 5.90
CA LYS A 109 -47.79 -8.28 4.90
C LYS A 109 -46.41 -8.88 5.25
N GLY A 110 -45.84 -9.65 4.33
CA GLY A 110 -44.51 -10.21 4.42
C GLY A 110 -44.47 -11.72 4.18
N LYS A 111 -43.30 -12.34 4.38
CA LYS A 111 -43.12 -13.79 4.17
C LYS A 111 -43.69 -14.59 5.32
N ILE A 112 -44.79 -15.33 5.07
CA ILE A 112 -45.48 -16.15 6.07
C ILE A 112 -44.62 -17.35 6.46
N ASN A 113 -44.51 -17.60 7.77
CA ASN A 113 -43.97 -18.83 8.32
C ASN A 113 -45.13 -19.74 8.77
N PHE A 114 -45.51 -20.68 7.91
CA PHE A 114 -46.64 -21.56 8.16
C PHE A 114 -46.47 -22.41 9.43
N SER A 115 -45.30 -22.95 9.69
CA SER A 115 -45.00 -23.74 10.88
C SER A 115 -45.25 -22.96 12.18
N LYS A 116 -44.78 -21.69 12.22
CA LYS A 116 -45.03 -20.82 13.37
C LYS A 116 -46.47 -20.33 13.45
N THR A 117 -47.13 -20.11 12.32
CA THR A 117 -48.54 -19.75 12.25
C THR A 117 -49.40 -20.85 12.90
N ILE A 118 -49.18 -22.10 12.50
CA ILE A 118 -49.92 -23.27 13.03
C ILE A 118 -49.67 -23.45 14.52
N LYS A 119 -48.42 -23.22 14.99
CA LYS A 119 -48.05 -23.38 16.41
C LYS A 119 -48.59 -22.27 17.32
N LYS A 120 -48.70 -21.02 16.80
CA LYS A 120 -49.04 -19.86 17.63
C LYS A 120 -50.48 -19.38 17.48
N ASN A 121 -51.09 -19.59 16.32
CA ASN A 121 -52.40 -19.08 16.01
C ASN A 121 -53.43 -20.23 15.99
N ARG A 122 -54.59 -19.99 16.61
CA ARG A 122 -55.72 -20.96 16.56
C ARG A 122 -56.46 -20.81 15.22
N PRO A 123 -56.68 -21.89 14.46
CA PRO A 123 -57.50 -21.83 13.26
C PRO A 123 -58.97 -21.69 13.60
N ILE A 124 -59.74 -21.08 12.71
CA ILE A 124 -61.21 -21.22 12.68
C ILE A 124 -61.54 -22.50 11.96
N ILE A 125 -62.33 -23.34 12.59
CA ILE A 125 -62.78 -24.60 11.98
C ILE A 125 -64.09 -24.29 11.24
N GLN A 126 -64.09 -24.49 9.95
CA GLN A 126 -65.27 -24.36 9.12
C GLN A 126 -65.70 -25.77 8.60
N ASN A 127 -66.90 -26.17 8.90
CA ASN A 127 -67.47 -27.39 8.39
C ASN A 127 -68.24 -27.08 7.11
N LEU A 128 -67.78 -27.57 5.99
CA LEU A 128 -68.44 -27.51 4.67
C LEU A 128 -68.48 -28.91 4.10
N ASN A 129 -69.73 -29.43 3.84
CA ASN A 129 -69.95 -30.73 3.20
C ASN A 129 -69.23 -31.91 3.88
N ASN A 130 -69.35 -32.07 5.20
CA ASN A 130 -68.65 -33.05 6.02
C ASN A 130 -67.14 -33.06 5.97
N LYS A 131 -66.47 -31.97 5.52
CA LYS A 131 -65.02 -31.77 5.56
C LYS A 131 -64.70 -30.58 6.45
N ASN A 132 -63.77 -30.81 7.43
CA ASN A 132 -63.26 -29.78 8.29
C ASN A 132 -62.15 -29.01 7.56
N SER A 133 -62.34 -27.71 7.34
CA SER A 133 -61.33 -26.82 6.82
C SER A 133 -60.79 -25.94 7.95
N PHE A 134 -59.47 -25.82 8.02
CA PHE A 134 -58.79 -24.97 9.00
C PHE A 134 -58.42 -23.62 8.33
N ILE A 135 -59.01 -22.52 8.79
CA ILE A 135 -58.80 -21.18 8.26
C ILE A 135 -58.01 -20.41 9.30
N TYR A 136 -56.79 -19.91 8.88
CA TYR A 136 -55.99 -19.03 9.70
C TYR A 136 -56.23 -17.58 9.24
N THR A 137 -56.72 -16.74 10.15
CA THR A 137 -56.96 -15.32 9.92
C THR A 137 -55.78 -14.43 10.32
N ARG A 138 -54.83 -14.98 11.07
CA ARG A 138 -53.61 -14.32 11.51
C ARG A 138 -52.41 -15.16 11.11
N PHE A 139 -51.40 -14.51 10.52
CA PHE A 139 -50.22 -15.18 10.01
C PHE A 139 -48.98 -14.70 10.75
N GLN A 140 -48.09 -15.62 11.15
CA GLN A 140 -46.77 -15.26 11.67
C GLN A 140 -45.84 -14.96 10.50
N VAL A 141 -45.41 -13.70 10.42
CA VAL A 141 -44.54 -13.20 9.36
C VAL A 141 -43.19 -12.90 9.96
N LYS A 142 -42.13 -13.33 9.25
CA LYS A 142 -40.74 -12.97 9.61
C LYS A 142 -40.50 -11.50 9.27
N LYS A 143 -40.12 -10.72 10.27
CA LYS A 143 -39.61 -9.35 10.11
C LYS A 143 -38.18 -9.25 10.60
N GLU A 144 -37.45 -8.34 10.04
CA GLU A 144 -36.09 -8.02 10.45
C GLU A 144 -36.06 -6.59 10.99
N MET A 145 -35.39 -6.42 12.11
CA MET A 145 -35.16 -5.13 12.75
C MET A 145 -33.67 -4.97 13.00
N ILE A 146 -33.16 -3.79 12.70
CA ILE A 146 -31.78 -3.42 13.02
C ILE A 146 -31.70 -3.28 14.55
N ASN A 147 -30.85 -4.07 15.19
CA ASN A 147 -30.60 -3.96 16.62
C ASN A 147 -29.40 -3.08 16.90
N GLU A 148 -29.64 -1.80 17.07
CA GLU A 148 -28.59 -0.81 17.35
C GLU A 148 -28.06 -0.87 18.80
N ASN A 149 -28.75 -1.59 19.68
CA ASN A 149 -28.39 -1.69 21.10
C ASN A 149 -27.53 -2.91 21.43
N GLU A 150 -27.06 -3.66 20.43
CA GLU A 150 -26.15 -4.78 20.67
C GLU A 150 -24.75 -4.30 21.09
N LEU A 151 -24.12 -5.08 21.98
CA LEU A 151 -22.76 -4.81 22.45
C LEU A 151 -21.77 -4.66 21.29
N ILE A 152 -21.92 -5.47 20.23
CA ILE A 152 -21.04 -5.41 19.06
C ILE A 152 -21.16 -4.07 18.32
N THR A 153 -22.37 -3.50 18.23
CA THR A 153 -22.61 -2.18 17.66
C THR A 153 -21.98 -1.07 18.52
N ALA A 154 -22.10 -1.18 19.84
CA ALA A 154 -21.46 -0.23 20.74
C ALA A 154 -19.93 -0.29 20.68
N ILE A 155 -19.36 -1.48 20.57
CA ILE A 155 -17.90 -1.65 20.34
C ILE A 155 -17.50 -1.04 18.99
N ASN A 156 -18.31 -1.23 17.94
CA ASN A 156 -18.03 -0.62 16.64
C ASN A 156 -18.04 0.92 16.71
N LYS A 157 -19.06 1.52 17.36
CA LYS A 157 -19.15 2.98 17.57
C LYS A 157 -17.91 3.53 18.28
N TYR A 158 -17.42 2.84 19.31
CA TYR A 158 -16.18 3.17 20.01
C TYR A 158 -14.96 3.10 19.06
N CYS A 159 -14.79 1.98 18.36
CA CYS A 159 -13.65 1.79 17.44
C CYS A 159 -13.66 2.78 16.27
N VAL A 160 -14.85 3.16 15.76
CA VAL A 160 -14.99 4.21 14.74
C VAL A 160 -14.52 5.55 15.29
N HIS A 161 -14.97 5.95 16.49
CA HIS A 161 -14.51 7.20 17.11
C HIS A 161 -12.97 7.20 17.28
N GLU A 162 -12.39 6.14 17.85
CA GLU A 162 -10.94 6.00 18.03
C GLU A 162 -10.18 6.08 16.69
N ALA A 163 -10.70 5.41 15.67
CA ALA A 163 -10.08 5.42 14.34
C ALA A 163 -10.10 6.81 13.72
N PHE A 164 -11.22 7.54 13.84
CA PHE A 164 -11.33 8.90 13.31
C PHE A 164 -10.51 9.91 14.12
N SER A 165 -10.43 9.79 15.44
CA SER A 165 -9.63 10.69 16.27
C SER A 165 -8.14 10.62 15.92
N LYS A 166 -7.63 9.43 15.58
CA LYS A 166 -6.22 9.22 15.27
C LYS A 166 -5.88 9.35 13.79
N PHE A 167 -6.79 8.94 12.90
CA PHE A 167 -6.48 8.81 11.49
C PHE A 167 -7.55 9.36 10.54
N GLY A 168 -8.67 9.83 11.05
CA GLY A 168 -9.80 10.33 10.25
C GLY A 168 -9.46 11.52 9.35
N PHE A 169 -8.47 12.34 9.74
CA PHE A 169 -8.03 13.51 8.97
C PHE A 169 -7.61 13.19 7.52
N VAL A 170 -7.17 11.95 7.27
CA VAL A 170 -6.79 11.47 5.93
C VAL A 170 -8.01 11.29 5.03
N PHE A 171 -9.15 10.92 5.60
CA PHE A 171 -10.36 10.56 4.86
C PHE A 171 -11.38 11.68 4.76
N SER A 172 -11.58 12.40 5.85
CA SER A 172 -12.64 13.39 5.97
C SER A 172 -12.29 14.46 6.99
N SER A 173 -12.99 15.60 6.94
CA SER A 173 -13.03 16.59 8.03
C SER A 173 -14.12 16.26 9.06
N PHE A 174 -14.94 15.25 8.81
CA PHE A 174 -15.98 14.79 9.73
C PHE A 174 -15.36 14.03 10.90
N MET A 175 -15.89 14.28 12.11
CA MET A 175 -15.52 13.57 13.33
C MET A 175 -16.77 12.92 13.93
N PRO A 176 -16.82 11.59 14.07
CA PRO A 176 -17.91 10.89 14.72
C PRO A 176 -18.06 11.27 16.20
N LEU A 177 -19.26 11.08 16.74
CA LEU A 177 -19.52 11.29 18.16
C LEU A 177 -18.64 10.37 19.02
N LYS A 178 -18.25 10.88 20.20
CA LYS A 178 -17.46 10.11 21.16
C LYS A 178 -18.34 9.09 21.86
N PHE A 179 -17.93 7.84 21.81
CA PHE A 179 -18.55 6.73 22.51
C PHE A 179 -17.56 6.12 23.51
N LYS A 180 -18.07 5.69 24.65
CA LYS A 180 -17.30 4.90 25.63
C LYS A 180 -17.40 3.40 25.28
N LEU A 181 -16.39 2.66 25.66
CA LEU A 181 -16.46 1.19 25.55
C LEU A 181 -17.61 0.68 26.43
N PRO A 182 -18.48 -0.21 25.92
CA PRO A 182 -19.71 -0.58 26.61
C PRO A 182 -19.46 -1.44 27.87
N THR A 183 -18.31 -2.12 27.94
CA THR A 183 -17.94 -3.01 29.05
C THR A 183 -16.42 -3.16 29.10
N ASP A 184 -15.93 -4.08 29.95
CA ASP A 184 -14.51 -4.39 30.05
C ASP A 184 -13.87 -4.72 28.69
N LYS A 185 -12.65 -4.25 28.48
CA LYS A 185 -11.88 -4.39 27.23
C LYS A 185 -11.65 -5.85 26.84
N ASN A 186 -11.28 -6.69 27.82
CA ASN A 186 -11.03 -8.10 27.56
C ASN A 186 -12.30 -8.85 27.14
N TYR A 187 -13.44 -8.49 27.72
CA TYR A 187 -14.72 -9.04 27.34
C TYR A 187 -15.12 -8.61 25.91
N CYS A 188 -14.89 -7.35 25.55
CA CYS A 188 -15.10 -6.88 24.17
C CYS A 188 -14.23 -7.66 23.17
N ILE A 189 -12.95 -7.90 23.49
CA ILE A 189 -12.05 -8.69 22.66
C ILE A 189 -12.56 -10.16 22.53
N TYR A 190 -13.04 -10.75 23.61
CA TYR A 190 -13.63 -12.08 23.60
C TYR A 190 -14.86 -12.16 22.68
N LEU A 191 -15.77 -11.18 22.76
CA LEU A 191 -16.95 -11.11 21.88
C LEU A 191 -16.54 -11.02 20.41
N LEU A 192 -15.55 -10.19 20.08
CA LEU A 192 -15.04 -10.06 18.72
C LEU A 192 -14.42 -11.36 18.20
N LYS A 193 -13.67 -12.09 19.04
CA LYS A 193 -13.14 -13.42 18.69
C LYS A 193 -14.27 -14.41 18.36
N ASN A 194 -15.32 -14.44 19.17
CA ASN A 194 -16.48 -15.31 18.94
C ASN A 194 -17.20 -14.95 17.63
N ARG A 195 -17.36 -13.66 17.34
CA ARG A 195 -17.96 -13.21 16.07
C ARG A 195 -17.11 -13.57 14.86
N LEU A 196 -15.78 -13.44 14.96
CA LEU A 196 -14.83 -13.84 13.91
C LEU A 196 -14.98 -15.33 13.55
N ASN A 197 -15.08 -16.19 14.56
CA ASN A 197 -15.21 -17.63 14.36
C ASN A 197 -16.54 -18.04 13.72
N ASN A 198 -17.60 -17.25 13.93
CA ASN A 198 -18.96 -17.54 13.46
C ASN A 198 -19.37 -16.74 12.21
N THR A 199 -18.45 -15.99 11.60
CA THR A 199 -18.73 -15.15 10.43
C THR A 199 -18.04 -15.70 9.19
N PHE A 200 -18.81 -15.89 8.11
CA PHE A 200 -18.30 -16.36 6.81
C PHE A 200 -18.15 -15.21 5.79
N ASN A 201 -18.67 -14.03 6.09
CA ASN A 201 -18.54 -12.85 5.23
C ASN A 201 -17.18 -12.19 5.46
N ASP A 202 -16.40 -12.03 4.40
CA ASP A 202 -15.03 -11.54 4.45
C ASP A 202 -14.95 -10.08 4.90
N ASP A 203 -15.85 -9.21 4.48
CA ASP A 203 -15.88 -7.79 4.90
C ASP A 203 -16.12 -7.68 6.41
N LYS A 204 -17.03 -8.49 6.96
CA LYS A 204 -17.26 -8.53 8.40
C LYS A 204 -16.07 -9.10 9.16
N LYS A 205 -15.41 -10.14 8.62
CA LYS A 205 -14.17 -10.66 9.21
C LYS A 205 -13.09 -9.60 9.29
N ILE A 206 -12.86 -8.86 8.20
CA ILE A 206 -11.91 -7.75 8.16
C ILE A 206 -12.27 -6.69 9.20
N LEU A 207 -13.55 -6.30 9.30
CA LEU A 207 -14.02 -5.33 10.28
C LEU A 207 -13.77 -5.81 11.72
N PHE A 208 -14.22 -7.01 12.08
CA PHE A 208 -14.08 -7.55 13.45
C PHE A 208 -12.62 -7.77 13.84
N GLN A 209 -11.79 -8.26 12.90
CA GLN A 209 -10.35 -8.37 13.12
C GLN A 209 -9.71 -7.00 13.35
N SER A 210 -10.13 -5.99 12.59
CA SER A 210 -9.64 -4.62 12.73
C SER A 210 -10.05 -4.00 14.06
N MET A 211 -11.33 -4.15 14.46
CA MET A 211 -11.81 -3.72 15.77
C MET A 211 -11.04 -4.39 16.91
N LYS A 212 -10.81 -5.70 16.81
CA LYS A 212 -10.00 -6.45 17.79
C LYS A 212 -8.58 -5.90 17.89
N ASN A 213 -7.92 -5.62 16.76
CA ASN A 213 -6.56 -5.07 16.74
C ASN A 213 -6.49 -3.67 17.34
N ILE A 214 -7.53 -2.83 17.16
CA ILE A 214 -7.64 -1.51 17.81
C ILE A 214 -7.75 -1.68 19.34
N LEU A 215 -8.56 -2.63 19.82
CA LEU A 215 -8.70 -2.89 21.25
C LEU A 215 -7.47 -3.55 21.87
N LEU A 216 -6.69 -4.33 21.13
CA LEU A 216 -5.46 -4.97 21.61
C LEU A 216 -4.30 -3.99 21.74
N GLN A 217 -4.41 -2.79 21.19
CA GLN A 217 -3.38 -1.79 21.34
C GLN A 217 -3.23 -1.43 22.81
N ASP A 218 -1.99 -1.44 23.30
CA ASP A 218 -1.66 -1.22 24.70
C ASP A 218 -2.02 0.21 25.12
N ASP A 219 -2.76 0.36 26.24
CA ASP A 219 -3.14 1.69 26.78
C ASP A 219 -1.89 2.50 27.20
N ASN A 220 -0.79 1.82 27.52
CA ASN A 220 0.51 2.44 27.83
C ASN A 220 1.18 3.11 26.61
N ILE A 221 0.73 2.80 25.37
CA ILE A 221 1.15 3.48 24.14
C ILE A 221 0.18 4.62 23.83
N LEU A 222 -1.03 4.60 24.39
CA LEU A 222 -2.10 5.60 24.17
C LEU A 222 -1.85 6.94 24.87
N ASP A 223 -1.12 6.95 25.99
CA ASP A 223 -0.71 8.19 26.67
C ASP A 223 0.47 8.88 25.95
N LYS A 224 1.17 8.18 25.06
CA LYS A 224 2.09 8.79 24.11
C LYS A 224 1.33 9.06 22.82
N THR A 225 0.97 10.31 22.64
CA THR A 225 0.39 10.86 21.41
C THR A 225 1.26 10.62 20.17
N ASP A 226 2.46 10.11 20.38
CA ASP A 226 3.46 9.86 19.37
C ASP A 226 3.24 8.51 18.68
N PHE A 227 2.91 8.56 17.42
CA PHE A 227 2.85 7.38 16.56
C PHE A 227 3.75 7.55 15.34
N LYS A 228 4.13 6.42 14.73
CA LYS A 228 4.99 6.42 13.54
C LYS A 228 4.59 5.31 12.60
N PHE A 229 4.32 5.67 11.35
CA PHE A 229 4.06 4.77 10.25
C PHE A 229 4.83 5.22 9.02
N GLY A 230 5.88 4.51 8.64
CA GLY A 230 6.75 4.86 7.52
C GLY A 230 8.10 4.17 7.59
N THR A 231 9.03 4.60 6.75
CA THR A 231 10.37 4.02 6.64
C THR A 231 11.44 5.11 6.55
N TYR A 232 12.64 4.79 7.01
CA TYR A 232 13.86 5.56 6.75
C TYR A 232 14.60 5.09 5.50
N ASN A 233 14.20 3.94 4.95
CA ASN A 233 14.83 3.28 3.82
C ASN A 233 13.91 3.33 2.59
N PHE A 234 13.41 4.52 2.23
CA PHE A 234 12.48 4.64 1.10
C PHE A 234 13.13 4.23 -0.22
N TYR A 235 14.46 4.21 -0.33
CA TYR A 235 15.16 3.71 -1.51
C TYR A 235 14.74 2.27 -1.87
N VAL A 236 14.47 1.40 -0.89
CA VAL A 236 13.98 0.04 -1.15
C VAL A 236 12.56 0.04 -1.71
N VAL A 237 11.71 0.98 -1.26
CA VAL A 237 10.37 1.19 -1.83
C VAL A 237 10.48 1.68 -3.28
N TRP A 238 11.43 2.58 -3.53
CA TRP A 238 11.74 3.12 -4.85
C TRP A 238 12.14 2.03 -5.83
N GLU A 239 13.11 1.19 -5.48
CA GLU A 239 13.55 0.02 -6.26
C GLU A 239 12.37 -0.89 -6.62
N ARG A 240 11.50 -1.21 -5.65
CA ARG A 240 10.33 -2.05 -5.88
C ARG A 240 9.27 -1.42 -6.76
N MET A 241 9.06 -0.12 -6.66
CA MET A 241 8.13 0.59 -7.56
C MET A 241 8.62 0.51 -9.01
N ILE A 242 9.92 0.71 -9.23
CA ILE A 242 10.55 0.61 -10.54
C ILE A 242 10.46 -0.82 -11.08
N ASP A 243 10.83 -1.82 -10.27
CA ASP A 243 10.75 -3.23 -10.69
C ASP A 243 9.32 -3.64 -11.04
N ARG A 244 8.34 -3.15 -10.31
CA ARG A 244 6.93 -3.43 -10.54
C ARG A 244 6.38 -2.74 -11.79
N ALA A 245 6.81 -1.51 -12.06
CA ALA A 245 6.40 -0.75 -13.23
C ALA A 245 6.99 -1.27 -14.54
N PHE A 246 8.27 -1.67 -14.51
CA PHE A 246 9.07 -1.96 -15.70
C PHE A 246 9.60 -3.39 -15.76
N GLY A 247 9.87 -4.02 -14.61
CA GLY A 247 10.58 -5.27 -14.50
C GLY A 247 9.87 -6.49 -15.08
N ILE A 248 10.65 -7.47 -15.55
CA ILE A 248 10.18 -8.80 -15.90
C ILE A 248 10.21 -9.73 -14.67
N LYS A 249 9.44 -10.82 -14.70
CA LYS A 249 9.36 -11.76 -13.58
C LYS A 249 10.64 -12.61 -13.40
N ASN A 250 11.24 -13.06 -14.50
CA ASN A 250 12.38 -13.99 -14.49
C ASN A 250 13.67 -13.23 -14.81
N LYS A 251 14.00 -12.22 -13.99
CA LYS A 251 15.19 -11.38 -14.19
C LYS A 251 16.49 -12.05 -13.74
N GLU A 252 16.43 -13.13 -12.98
CA GLU A 252 17.57 -13.82 -12.38
C GLU A 252 18.54 -14.38 -13.42
N VAL A 253 18.07 -14.63 -14.64
CA VAL A 253 18.91 -15.08 -15.76
C VAL A 253 19.98 -14.04 -16.13
N TYR A 254 19.71 -12.77 -15.85
CA TYR A 254 20.62 -11.65 -16.13
C TYR A 254 21.53 -11.27 -14.94
N PHE A 255 21.61 -12.12 -13.90
CA PHE A 255 22.44 -11.86 -12.74
C PHE A 255 23.86 -12.43 -12.94
N PRO A 256 24.90 -11.58 -13.05
CA PRO A 256 26.27 -12.04 -13.15
C PRO A 256 26.69 -12.77 -11.87
N LYS A 257 27.34 -13.91 -12.03
CA LYS A 257 27.91 -14.67 -10.92
C LYS A 257 29.41 -14.40 -10.81
N THR A 258 29.87 -14.14 -9.59
CA THR A 258 31.29 -14.07 -9.25
C THR A 258 31.62 -15.25 -8.34
N LYS A 259 32.86 -15.80 -8.48
CA LYS A 259 33.26 -17.03 -7.81
C LYS A 259 34.67 -16.88 -7.25
N TRP A 260 34.89 -17.37 -6.05
CA TRP A 260 36.22 -17.61 -5.51
C TRP A 260 36.67 -19.05 -5.83
N ASN A 261 37.91 -19.20 -6.23
CA ASN A 261 38.58 -20.48 -6.31
C ASN A 261 39.71 -20.49 -5.30
N LEU A 262 39.46 -21.06 -4.11
CA LEU A 262 40.42 -21.06 -3.02
C LEU A 262 41.33 -22.27 -3.10
N TRP A 263 42.65 -22.05 -3.07
CA TRP A 263 43.65 -23.10 -3.24
C TRP A 263 43.86 -23.93 -1.95
N ARG A 264 43.47 -23.40 -0.79
CA ARG A 264 43.67 -24.05 0.53
C ARG A 264 42.35 -24.39 1.23
N SER A 265 41.25 -24.36 0.52
CA SER A 265 39.90 -24.65 1.04
C SER A 265 39.05 -25.33 -0.01
N ASN A 266 38.20 -26.25 0.42
CA ASN A 266 37.19 -26.86 -0.46
C ASN A 266 35.93 -26.00 -0.61
N GLN A 267 35.88 -24.82 0.04
CA GLN A 267 34.78 -23.90 -0.05
C GLN A 267 35.04 -22.90 -1.18
N ASN A 268 34.14 -22.89 -2.16
CA ASN A 268 34.19 -21.96 -3.30
C ASN A 268 32.88 -21.13 -3.31
N PRO A 269 32.78 -20.07 -2.49
CA PRO A 269 31.55 -19.30 -2.39
C PRO A 269 31.27 -18.53 -3.70
N ASP A 270 30.02 -18.59 -4.13
CA ASP A 270 29.52 -17.84 -5.26
C ASP A 270 28.75 -16.61 -4.76
N TYR A 271 28.90 -15.49 -5.46
CA TYR A 271 28.15 -14.27 -5.19
C TYR A 271 27.42 -13.81 -6.44
N LEU A 272 26.18 -13.35 -6.27
CA LEU A 272 25.37 -12.81 -7.35
C LEU A 272 25.41 -11.30 -7.34
N LEU A 273 25.69 -10.69 -8.48
CA LEU A 273 25.42 -9.29 -8.72
C LEU A 273 23.98 -9.18 -9.23
N GLN A 274 23.17 -8.38 -8.54
CA GLN A 274 21.73 -8.31 -8.78
C GLN A 274 21.35 -6.91 -9.27
N PRO A 275 21.00 -6.75 -10.58
CA PRO A 275 20.35 -5.56 -11.07
C PRO A 275 18.98 -5.39 -10.40
N ASP A 276 18.57 -4.16 -10.11
CA ASP A 276 17.29 -3.89 -9.46
C ASP A 276 16.12 -4.33 -10.34
N SER A 277 16.18 -4.04 -11.64
CA SER A 277 15.14 -4.43 -12.59
C SER A 277 15.67 -4.64 -14.01
N ILE A 278 15.01 -5.53 -14.76
CA ILE A 278 15.26 -5.78 -16.19
C ILE A 278 13.96 -5.50 -16.95
N MET A 279 14.01 -4.58 -17.91
CA MET A 279 12.88 -4.27 -18.79
C MET A 279 13.15 -4.83 -20.20
N LEU A 280 12.15 -5.47 -20.80
CA LEU A 280 12.17 -5.90 -22.20
C LEU A 280 11.16 -5.05 -22.98
N PHE A 281 11.61 -4.45 -24.07
CA PHE A 281 10.74 -3.74 -25.00
C PHE A 281 11.24 -3.85 -26.44
N GLY A 282 10.43 -4.43 -27.33
CA GLY A 282 10.89 -4.82 -28.67
C GLY A 282 12.05 -5.81 -28.62
N ASP A 283 13.06 -5.58 -29.45
CA ASP A 283 14.29 -6.41 -29.50
C ASP A 283 15.39 -5.86 -28.57
N LYS A 284 15.02 -5.13 -27.54
CA LYS A 284 15.95 -4.43 -26.65
C LYS A 284 15.78 -4.82 -25.21
N ILE A 285 16.89 -4.78 -24.47
CA ILE A 285 16.96 -5.03 -23.04
C ILE A 285 17.47 -3.77 -22.34
N TYR A 286 16.75 -3.36 -21.31
CA TYR A 286 17.13 -2.21 -20.48
C TYR A 286 17.39 -2.72 -19.07
N ILE A 287 18.63 -2.51 -18.60
CA ILE A 287 19.06 -2.87 -17.26
C ILE A 287 18.89 -1.62 -16.41
N LEU A 288 17.90 -1.64 -15.53
CA LEU A 288 17.49 -0.50 -14.73
C LEU A 288 18.05 -0.64 -13.32
N ASP A 289 18.76 0.38 -12.88
CA ASP A 289 19.28 0.51 -11.51
C ASP A 289 18.60 1.73 -10.86
N ALA A 290 17.88 1.47 -9.80
CA ALA A 290 17.01 2.45 -9.15
C ALA A 290 17.81 3.28 -8.14
N LYS A 291 18.16 4.51 -8.47
CA LYS A 291 18.95 5.42 -7.66
C LYS A 291 18.07 6.45 -6.95
N TYR A 292 17.80 6.25 -5.67
CA TYR A 292 17.05 7.22 -4.86
C TYR A 292 17.96 8.37 -4.41
N TYR A 293 18.43 9.16 -5.38
CA TYR A 293 19.43 10.21 -5.23
C TYR A 293 18.84 11.59 -5.44
N LYS A 294 19.47 12.63 -4.87
CA LYS A 294 18.93 14.00 -4.79
C LYS A 294 19.11 14.83 -6.06
N TYR A 295 19.85 14.39 -7.06
CA TYR A 295 20.21 15.20 -8.22
C TYR A 295 18.99 15.85 -8.91
N GLY A 296 17.90 15.12 -9.11
CA GLY A 296 16.67 15.66 -9.72
C GLY A 296 15.98 16.75 -8.90
N ILE A 297 16.39 16.96 -7.63
CA ILE A 297 15.87 17.97 -6.72
C ILE A 297 16.88 19.09 -6.48
N SER A 298 18.17 18.77 -6.35
CA SER A 298 19.24 19.72 -6.04
C SER A 298 19.87 20.35 -7.29
N GLY A 299 19.93 19.61 -8.40
CA GLY A 299 20.69 19.97 -9.59
C GLY A 299 22.21 19.93 -9.40
N VAL A 300 22.69 19.40 -8.26
CA VAL A 300 24.12 19.41 -7.90
C VAL A 300 24.76 18.10 -8.34
N ALA A 301 25.86 18.20 -9.12
CA ALA A 301 26.52 17.04 -9.73
C ALA A 301 27.05 16.01 -8.71
N SER A 302 27.43 16.45 -7.48
CA SER A 302 27.84 15.52 -6.41
C SER A 302 26.73 14.59 -5.91
N ASP A 303 25.47 14.88 -6.23
CA ASP A 303 24.32 14.05 -5.91
C ASP A 303 24.03 12.99 -6.99
N LEU A 304 24.89 12.81 -7.98
CA LEU A 304 24.83 11.75 -8.98
C LEU A 304 25.46 10.45 -8.47
N PRO A 305 25.13 9.28 -9.07
CA PRO A 305 25.77 8.01 -8.75
C PRO A 305 27.29 8.04 -8.97
N ASN A 306 28.03 7.46 -8.02
CA ASN A 306 29.49 7.44 -8.03
C ASN A 306 30.08 6.37 -8.96
N SER A 307 31.42 6.38 -9.10
CA SER A 307 32.18 5.45 -9.97
C SER A 307 31.90 3.97 -9.67
N ALA A 308 31.69 3.58 -8.41
CA ALA A 308 31.37 2.20 -8.06
C ALA A 308 30.03 1.76 -8.65
N SER A 309 29.02 2.64 -8.64
CA SER A 309 27.72 2.39 -9.29
C SER A 309 27.86 2.29 -10.82
N ILE A 310 28.67 3.15 -11.41
CA ILE A 310 28.94 3.17 -12.86
C ILE A 310 29.57 1.85 -13.30
N ILE A 311 30.66 1.42 -12.62
CA ILE A 311 31.35 0.17 -12.93
C ILE A 311 30.42 -1.02 -12.79
N LYS A 312 29.66 -1.09 -11.68
CA LYS A 312 28.70 -2.17 -11.44
C LYS A 312 27.68 -2.28 -12.57
N GLN A 313 27.17 -1.14 -13.04
CA GLN A 313 26.18 -1.08 -14.10
C GLN A 313 26.76 -1.54 -15.46
N ILE A 314 28.00 -1.15 -15.78
CA ILE A 314 28.70 -1.61 -16.99
C ILE A 314 28.82 -3.14 -16.99
N VAL A 315 29.21 -3.74 -15.85
CA VAL A 315 29.31 -5.21 -15.71
C VAL A 315 27.98 -5.92 -15.98
N TYR A 316 26.86 -5.33 -15.53
CA TYR A 316 25.54 -5.86 -15.84
C TYR A 316 25.27 -5.85 -17.36
N GLY A 317 25.57 -4.75 -18.03
CA GLY A 317 25.41 -4.64 -19.49
C GLY A 317 26.28 -5.62 -20.26
N GLU A 318 27.55 -5.79 -19.89
CA GLU A 318 28.45 -6.78 -20.49
C GLU A 318 27.92 -8.18 -20.36
N TYR A 319 27.44 -8.57 -19.17
CA TYR A 319 26.91 -9.90 -18.93
C TYR A 319 25.65 -10.15 -19.77
N ALA A 320 24.73 -9.19 -19.80
CA ALA A 320 23.51 -9.31 -20.60
C ALA A 320 23.82 -9.39 -22.10
N ALA A 321 24.78 -8.60 -22.60
CA ALA A 321 25.21 -8.63 -24.00
C ALA A 321 25.88 -9.98 -24.38
N LYS A 322 26.54 -10.63 -23.43
CA LYS A 322 27.09 -11.97 -23.63
C LYS A 322 26.00 -13.04 -23.74
N LEU A 323 24.92 -12.88 -22.99
CA LEU A 323 23.79 -13.82 -23.01
C LEU A 323 22.92 -13.64 -24.26
N GLU A 324 22.66 -12.40 -24.64
CA GLU A 324 21.69 -12.01 -25.66
C GLU A 324 22.39 -11.30 -26.84
N THR A 325 23.16 -12.03 -27.62
CA THR A 325 24.02 -11.51 -28.68
C THR A 325 23.28 -10.83 -29.85
N LYS A 326 21.96 -11.05 -29.96
CA LYS A 326 21.11 -10.48 -31.05
C LYS A 326 20.32 -9.25 -30.60
N LYS A 327 20.40 -8.87 -29.31
CA LYS A 327 19.62 -7.76 -28.76
C LYS A 327 20.52 -6.58 -28.41
N GLU A 328 20.00 -5.38 -28.55
CA GLU A 328 20.66 -4.19 -28.02
C GLU A 328 20.41 -4.09 -26.51
N ILE A 329 21.47 -3.77 -25.76
CA ILE A 329 21.45 -3.66 -24.31
C ILE A 329 21.67 -2.20 -23.92
N TYR A 330 20.82 -1.67 -23.08
CA TYR A 330 20.92 -0.33 -22.51
C TYR A 330 21.04 -0.40 -20.99
N ASN A 331 21.95 0.37 -20.45
CA ASN A 331 22.09 0.60 -19.01
C ASN A 331 21.45 1.91 -18.61
N VAL A 332 20.70 1.93 -17.51
CA VAL A 332 19.93 3.10 -17.10
C VAL A 332 19.97 3.28 -15.58
N PHE A 333 20.28 4.51 -15.13
CA PHE A 333 19.99 4.96 -13.78
C PHE A 333 18.64 5.68 -13.74
N LEU A 334 17.75 5.27 -12.83
CA LEU A 334 16.44 5.90 -12.62
C LEU A 334 16.42 6.67 -11.30
N MET A 335 16.31 7.99 -11.37
CA MET A 335 16.36 8.88 -10.21
C MET A 335 15.06 9.69 -10.05
N PRO A 336 14.66 10.04 -8.81
CA PRO A 336 13.45 10.80 -8.55
C PRO A 336 13.61 12.27 -8.90
N PHE A 337 12.54 12.91 -9.40
CA PHE A 337 12.43 14.36 -9.51
C PHE A 337 10.99 14.84 -9.47
N ASN A 338 10.80 16.15 -9.38
CA ASN A 338 9.51 16.82 -9.46
C ASN A 338 9.45 17.61 -10.78
N ARG A 339 8.62 17.19 -11.72
CA ARG A 339 8.50 17.84 -13.05
C ARG A 339 7.92 19.26 -13.00
N PHE A 340 7.21 19.62 -11.93
CA PHE A 340 6.60 20.95 -11.79
C PHE A 340 7.47 21.94 -11.03
N ASN A 341 8.39 21.44 -10.17
CA ASN A 341 9.26 22.27 -9.37
C ASN A 341 10.65 21.60 -9.23
N ASN A 342 11.57 21.94 -10.14
CA ASN A 342 12.95 21.46 -10.13
C ASN A 342 13.92 22.53 -10.64
N PRO A 343 15.18 22.52 -10.18
CA PRO A 343 16.18 23.51 -10.57
C PRO A 343 16.62 23.39 -12.04
N LEU A 344 16.40 22.22 -12.66
CA LEU A 344 16.81 21.92 -14.03
C LEU A 344 15.79 22.40 -15.08
N LYS A 345 14.63 22.93 -14.65
CA LYS A 345 13.53 23.42 -15.51
C LYS A 345 12.98 22.35 -16.47
N LEU A 346 12.98 21.11 -16.03
CA LEU A 346 12.48 19.95 -16.76
C LEU A 346 10.97 19.76 -16.48
N SER A 347 10.19 19.27 -17.47
CA SER A 347 8.74 19.27 -17.38
C SER A 347 8.05 17.96 -17.83
N HIS A 348 8.77 17.03 -18.44
CA HIS A 348 8.20 15.74 -18.87
C HIS A 348 8.20 14.71 -17.74
N ILE A 349 7.50 13.63 -17.94
CA ILE A 349 7.41 12.51 -16.97
C ILE A 349 8.77 11.81 -16.80
N PHE A 350 9.48 11.64 -17.92
CA PHE A 350 10.84 11.14 -17.98
C PHE A 350 11.71 12.22 -18.63
N GLU A 351 12.89 12.42 -18.09
CA GLU A 351 13.88 13.36 -18.63
C GLU A 351 15.25 12.68 -18.66
N ASN A 352 15.86 12.65 -19.84
CA ASN A 352 17.24 12.22 -19.99
C ASN A 352 18.17 13.41 -19.68
N ILE A 353 19.07 13.22 -18.70
CA ILE A 353 20.03 14.24 -18.24
C ILE A 353 21.44 14.02 -18.80
N GLY A 354 21.62 13.03 -19.66
CA GLY A 354 22.92 12.62 -20.17
C GLY A 354 23.31 11.21 -19.77
N PHE A 355 24.55 10.88 -19.88
CA PHE A 355 25.06 9.54 -19.59
C PHE A 355 26.35 9.57 -18.78
N ALA A 356 26.63 8.46 -18.10
CA ALA A 356 27.89 8.15 -17.44
C ALA A 356 28.58 6.99 -18.16
N ASN A 357 29.91 7.05 -18.29
CA ASN A 357 30.72 5.99 -18.90
C ASN A 357 32.05 5.80 -18.18
N GLY A 358 32.82 4.82 -18.63
CA GLY A 358 34.23 4.63 -18.26
C GLY A 358 35.13 5.24 -19.34
N GLU A 359 35.90 6.26 -19.01
CA GLU A 359 36.81 6.94 -19.96
C GLU A 359 37.84 6.02 -20.61
N TRP A 360 38.15 4.89 -19.96
CA TRP A 360 39.09 3.88 -20.47
C TRP A 360 38.49 2.92 -21.51
N ARG A 361 37.21 3.08 -21.89
CA ARG A 361 36.48 2.23 -22.84
C ARG A 361 36.25 2.98 -24.14
N ASP A 362 36.12 2.21 -25.21
CA ASP A 362 35.83 2.76 -26.54
C ASP A 362 34.41 3.33 -26.67
N ASN A 363 33.53 3.01 -25.71
CA ASN A 363 32.12 3.46 -25.61
C ASN A 363 31.29 3.25 -26.89
N LEU A 364 31.61 2.16 -27.63
CA LEU A 364 30.99 1.84 -28.91
C LEU A 364 29.63 1.15 -28.76
N LYS A 365 29.39 0.54 -27.61
CA LYS A 365 28.16 -0.22 -27.37
C LYS A 365 27.18 0.56 -26.51
N PRO A 366 25.85 0.50 -26.77
CA PRO A 366 24.88 1.28 -26.02
C PRO A 366 24.94 1.08 -24.50
N TYR A 367 25.24 -0.12 -24.01
CA TYR A 367 25.35 -0.41 -22.57
C TYR A 367 26.58 0.21 -21.89
N GLU A 368 27.58 0.66 -22.62
CA GLU A 368 28.77 1.32 -22.07
C GLU A 368 28.47 2.76 -21.65
N ASN A 369 27.43 3.36 -22.23
CA ASN A 369 26.91 4.69 -21.89
C ASN A 369 25.64 4.55 -21.03
N ILE A 370 25.79 4.63 -19.71
CA ILE A 370 24.69 4.47 -18.77
C ILE A 370 23.83 5.72 -18.78
N GLN A 371 22.61 5.62 -19.27
CA GLN A 371 21.70 6.75 -19.38
C GLN A 371 21.18 7.19 -18.02
N GLY A 372 21.32 8.46 -17.70
CA GLY A 372 20.71 9.06 -16.50
C GLY A 372 19.29 9.53 -16.82
N ILE A 373 18.29 8.89 -16.25
CA ILE A 373 16.89 9.23 -16.46
C ILE A 373 16.27 9.69 -15.14
N LEU A 374 15.69 10.89 -15.15
CA LEU A 374 14.83 11.36 -14.08
C LEU A 374 13.39 10.90 -14.34
N ILE A 375 12.71 10.42 -13.29
CA ILE A 375 11.30 10.04 -13.34
C ILE A 375 10.50 10.80 -12.29
N ASP A 376 9.37 11.41 -12.71
CA ASP A 376 8.46 12.11 -11.81
C ASP A 376 7.95 11.19 -10.71
N THR A 377 8.31 11.51 -9.47
CA THR A 377 8.02 10.67 -8.30
C THR A 377 6.53 10.46 -8.09
N LYS A 378 5.73 11.53 -8.23
CA LYS A 378 4.28 11.45 -8.05
C LYS A 378 3.64 10.59 -9.12
N PHE A 379 4.06 10.74 -10.36
CA PHE A 379 3.60 9.92 -11.47
C PHE A 379 3.93 8.43 -11.26
N LEU A 380 5.17 8.13 -10.87
CA LEU A 380 5.57 6.74 -10.58
C LEU A 380 4.71 6.16 -9.47
N MET A 381 4.55 6.85 -8.34
CA MET A 381 3.70 6.40 -7.23
C MET A 381 2.26 6.14 -7.64
N GLN A 382 1.72 6.91 -8.59
CA GLN A 382 0.35 6.74 -9.07
C GLN A 382 0.17 5.56 -10.04
N ASN A 383 1.23 5.15 -10.75
CA ASN A 383 1.15 4.24 -11.89
C ASN A 383 1.97 2.95 -11.77
N TYR A 384 2.84 2.77 -10.78
CA TYR A 384 3.77 1.63 -10.67
C TYR A 384 3.06 0.24 -10.69
N ASN A 385 1.79 0.17 -10.30
CA ASN A 385 0.99 -1.07 -10.34
C ASN A 385 0.31 -1.32 -11.72
N LYS A 386 0.42 -0.36 -12.63
CA LYS A 386 -0.22 -0.44 -13.95
C LYS A 386 0.86 -0.67 -15.02
N LYS A 387 1.36 -1.90 -15.11
CA LYS A 387 2.28 -2.24 -16.18
C LYS A 387 1.58 -2.05 -17.53
N SER A 388 2.01 -1.05 -18.30
CA SER A 388 1.43 -0.74 -19.60
C SER A 388 2.52 -0.61 -20.66
N ASN A 389 2.23 -1.13 -21.87
CA ASN A 389 3.16 -0.99 -23.00
C ASN A 389 3.47 0.48 -23.33
N ASN A 390 2.54 1.39 -23.09
CA ASN A 390 2.76 2.83 -23.30
C ASN A 390 3.82 3.39 -22.35
N LEU A 391 3.83 2.93 -21.09
CA LEU A 391 4.81 3.35 -20.11
C LEU A 391 6.21 2.82 -20.46
N LEU A 392 6.31 1.55 -20.88
CA LEU A 392 7.55 0.95 -21.34
C LEU A 392 8.09 1.68 -22.58
N LYS A 393 7.21 1.95 -23.55
CA LYS A 393 7.56 2.69 -24.77
C LYS A 393 8.08 4.11 -24.44
N LEU A 394 7.44 4.79 -23.50
CA LEU A 394 7.84 6.15 -23.13
C LEU A 394 9.21 6.17 -22.47
N LEU A 395 9.51 5.21 -21.58
CA LEU A 395 10.85 5.10 -21.00
C LEU A 395 11.88 4.73 -22.06
N ALA A 396 11.63 3.72 -22.89
CA ALA A 396 12.52 3.27 -23.95
C ALA A 396 12.91 4.44 -24.88
N LYS A 397 11.92 5.21 -25.32
CA LYS A 397 12.16 6.40 -26.17
C LYS A 397 13.10 7.40 -25.50
N ASN A 398 12.92 7.71 -24.22
CA ASN A 398 13.79 8.64 -23.49
C ASN A 398 15.21 8.11 -23.28
N VAL A 399 15.38 6.79 -23.17
CA VAL A 399 16.70 6.14 -23.04
C VAL A 399 17.46 6.18 -24.37
N GLU A 400 16.75 5.99 -25.49
CA GLU A 400 17.34 5.88 -26.83
C GLU A 400 17.59 7.25 -27.49
N GLU A 401 16.78 8.25 -27.16
CA GLU A 401 16.97 9.63 -27.66
C GLU A 401 18.14 10.30 -26.93
N THR A 402 19.37 10.05 -27.40
CA THR A 402 20.53 10.85 -27.04
C THR A 402 20.33 12.24 -27.64
N LYS A 403 20.03 13.23 -26.80
CA LYS A 403 20.12 14.66 -27.24
C LYS A 403 21.58 14.95 -27.49
N ILE A 404 21.99 14.91 -28.75
CA ILE A 404 23.29 15.39 -29.23
C ILE A 404 23.29 16.92 -29.15
#